data_74506bcf0a0b2b9ae0db12600405089d
#
_entry.id   74506bcf0a0b2b9ae0db12600405089d
#
_cell.length_a   1.000
_cell.length_b   1.000
_cell.length_c   1.000
_cell.angle_alpha   90.00
_cell.angle_beta   90.00
_cell.angle_gamma   90.00
#
_symmetry.space_group_name_H-M   'P 1'
#
loop_
_entity.id
_entity.type
_entity.pdbx_description
1 polymer ?
#
loop_
_entity_poly.entity_id
_entity_poly.type
_entity_poly.pdbx_seq_one_letter_code
_entity_poly.pdbx_strand_id
1 'polypeptide(L)'
;MSTPIVLRGMTWDHPRGYEPLQACTAVWKAQHGVDIVWDRRSLQDFESFPVEDLARSYDLIVIDHPHVGQVTREACLLPFTGALESIAQGSVGASFPSYHWRGQQWALPIDAATQVQAWRPDRLNQAAPDWDTVRALAREGRVALPMRAPHSLMCLYTLAAQLGAPGRVEGPELFDADIGAQAITLLRDLMQDVDPVCYTQDPIAVFEHMAQPDARIDCVPLIYGYVNYAWQDFRPVRLAFADMPDLDGRGPVGSALGGTGIAVSAFSAHVDAAVAFACWVADADAQRGPFARAGGQPGHAAAWEDDAVNAAAGAFYRATRATLDGAWIRPRHDGYMPFQHAASERLVAGLQSGESAATLIADINRLFRASLPT
;
A
#
# COMPACT_ATOMS: atom_id res chain seq x y z
N MET A 1 -1.83 2.59 43.83
CA MET A 1 -1.21 2.11 42.57
C MET A 1 -2.21 2.47 41.48
N SER A 2 -1.82 3.27 40.49
CA SER A 2 -2.69 3.55 39.34
C SER A 2 -2.95 2.26 38.57
N THR A 3 -4.19 2.05 38.12
CA THR A 3 -4.55 0.91 37.28
C THR A 3 -3.68 0.95 36.02
N PRO A 4 -3.06 -0.18 35.59
CA PRO A 4 -2.29 -0.21 34.35
C PRO A 4 -3.16 0.22 33.17
N ILE A 5 -2.65 1.10 32.32
CA ILE A 5 -3.33 1.50 31.10
C ILE A 5 -3.19 0.37 30.08
N VAL A 6 -4.33 -0.03 29.51
CA VAL A 6 -4.39 -1.00 28.41
C VAL A 6 -5.14 -0.35 27.27
N LEU A 7 -4.46 -0.13 26.15
CA LEU A 7 -5.04 0.38 24.90
C LEU A 7 -5.54 -0.77 24.05
N ARG A 8 -6.54 -0.51 23.23
CA ARG A 8 -6.99 -1.43 22.18
C ARG A 8 -6.57 -0.88 20.82
N GLY A 9 -5.92 -1.72 20.02
CA GLY A 9 -5.50 -1.38 18.66
C GLY A 9 -6.13 -2.29 17.60
N MET A 10 -6.27 -1.82 16.38
CA MET A 10 -6.74 -2.59 15.22
C MET A 10 -5.76 -2.48 14.06
N THR A 11 -5.46 -3.60 13.41
CA THR A 11 -4.60 -3.72 12.24
C THR A 11 -5.11 -4.83 11.30
N TRP A 12 -4.42 -5.08 10.16
CA TRP A 12 -4.80 -6.17 9.25
C TRP A 12 -4.10 -7.49 9.58
N ASP A 13 -4.76 -8.60 9.24
CA ASP A 13 -4.32 -9.96 9.55
C ASP A 13 -3.28 -10.46 8.53
N HIS A 14 -2.07 -9.95 8.64
CA HIS A 14 -0.88 -10.42 7.94
C HIS A 14 0.34 -10.22 8.83
N PRO A 15 1.37 -11.09 8.78
CA PRO A 15 2.60 -10.90 9.56
C PRO A 15 3.20 -9.50 9.45
N ARG A 16 3.26 -8.90 8.24
CA ARG A 16 3.72 -7.54 8.04
C ARG A 16 2.93 -6.49 8.84
N GLY A 17 1.63 -6.69 9.05
CA GLY A 17 0.76 -5.72 9.72
C GLY A 17 0.68 -5.90 11.23
N TYR A 18 0.83 -7.14 11.70
CA TYR A 18 0.55 -7.47 13.09
C TYR A 18 1.81 -7.69 13.94
N GLU A 19 2.77 -8.48 13.45
CA GLU A 19 3.97 -8.83 14.21
C GLU A 19 4.83 -7.62 14.60
N PRO A 20 5.05 -6.62 13.71
CA PRO A 20 5.77 -5.41 14.08
C PRO A 20 5.13 -4.62 15.20
N LEU A 21 3.81 -4.51 15.20
CA LEU A 21 3.07 -3.80 16.23
C LEU A 21 3.12 -4.54 17.57
N GLN A 22 3.06 -5.88 17.56
CA GLN A 22 3.27 -6.67 18.79
C GLN A 22 4.69 -6.50 19.34
N ALA A 23 5.71 -6.54 18.48
CA ALA A 23 7.10 -6.34 18.90
C ALA A 23 7.30 -4.92 19.49
N CYS A 24 6.73 -3.91 18.85
CA CYS A 24 6.75 -2.54 19.36
C CYS A 24 5.99 -2.40 20.69
N THR A 25 4.83 -3.05 20.83
CA THR A 25 4.07 -3.07 22.09
C THR A 25 4.88 -3.66 23.24
N ALA A 26 5.61 -4.75 23.00
CA ALA A 26 6.45 -5.37 24.05
C ALA A 26 7.53 -4.42 24.56
N VAL A 27 8.20 -3.69 23.65
CA VAL A 27 9.21 -2.68 24.01
C VAL A 27 8.57 -1.51 24.75
N TRP A 28 7.45 -0.97 24.23
CA TRP A 28 6.73 0.13 24.83
C TRP A 28 6.22 -0.18 26.24
N LYS A 29 5.64 -1.37 26.43
CA LYS A 29 5.17 -1.85 27.73
C LYS A 29 6.30 -1.92 28.76
N ALA A 30 7.47 -2.41 28.35
CA ALA A 30 8.62 -2.50 29.23
C ALA A 30 9.15 -1.11 29.66
N GLN A 31 9.03 -0.10 28.79
CA GLN A 31 9.56 1.25 29.04
C GLN A 31 8.54 2.15 29.76
N HIS A 32 7.24 2.02 29.45
CA HIS A 32 6.21 2.98 29.86
C HIS A 32 5.10 2.37 30.70
N GLY A 33 5.05 1.04 30.86
CA GLY A 33 4.00 0.36 31.64
C GLY A 33 2.61 0.38 30.99
N VAL A 34 2.50 0.79 29.72
CA VAL A 34 1.26 0.80 28.93
C VAL A 34 1.24 -0.42 28.03
N ASP A 35 0.18 -1.22 28.11
CA ASP A 35 -0.05 -2.38 27.24
C ASP A 35 -0.96 -2.03 26.07
N ILE A 36 -0.84 -2.76 24.96
CA ILE A 36 -1.72 -2.58 23.79
C ILE A 36 -2.14 -3.96 23.30
N VAL A 37 -3.45 -4.18 23.23
CA VAL A 37 -4.05 -5.40 22.68
C VAL A 37 -4.50 -5.13 21.26
N TRP A 38 -3.91 -5.85 20.29
CA TRP A 38 -4.19 -5.68 18.86
C TRP A 38 -5.19 -6.71 18.36
N ASP A 39 -6.30 -6.24 17.83
CA ASP A 39 -7.23 -7.03 17.02
C ASP A 39 -6.82 -7.00 15.55
N ARG A 40 -7.13 -8.09 14.82
CA ARG A 40 -6.78 -8.28 13.41
C ARG A 40 -8.03 -8.42 12.56
N ARG A 41 -8.02 -7.83 11.36
CA ARG A 41 -9.07 -7.98 10.34
C ARG A 41 -8.47 -8.46 9.04
N SER A 42 -9.26 -9.16 8.21
CA SER A 42 -8.83 -9.52 6.85
C SER A 42 -8.40 -8.27 6.07
N LEU A 43 -7.52 -8.42 5.08
CA LEU A 43 -7.10 -7.27 4.26
C LEU A 43 -8.30 -6.57 3.63
N GLN A 44 -9.30 -7.32 3.16
CA GLN A 44 -10.50 -6.77 2.55
C GLN A 44 -11.35 -5.98 3.56
N ASP A 45 -11.54 -6.50 4.77
CA ASP A 45 -12.27 -5.77 5.82
C ASP A 45 -11.49 -4.52 6.28
N PHE A 46 -10.16 -4.61 6.32
CA PHE A 46 -9.29 -3.48 6.63
C PHE A 46 -9.44 -2.35 5.59
N GLU A 47 -9.51 -2.69 4.30
CA GLU A 47 -9.62 -1.72 3.21
C GLU A 47 -11.04 -1.12 3.06
N SER A 48 -12.09 -1.79 3.55
CA SER A 48 -13.49 -1.42 3.26
C SER A 48 -14.31 -1.04 4.49
N PHE A 49 -13.88 -1.37 5.71
CA PHE A 49 -14.69 -1.14 6.92
C PHE A 49 -14.70 0.35 7.32
N PRO A 50 -15.88 0.91 7.73
CA PRO A 50 -15.98 2.31 8.15
C PRO A 50 -15.08 2.62 9.33
N VAL A 51 -14.22 3.65 9.20
CA VAL A 51 -13.26 4.03 10.24
C VAL A 51 -13.96 4.56 11.48
N GLU A 52 -15.13 5.20 11.34
CA GLU A 52 -15.94 5.68 12.49
C GLU A 52 -16.34 4.53 13.44
N ASP A 53 -16.78 3.40 12.89
CA ASP A 53 -17.15 2.23 13.71
C ASP A 53 -15.95 1.63 14.43
N LEU A 54 -14.77 1.64 13.79
CA LEU A 54 -13.53 1.24 14.41
C LEU A 54 -13.12 2.19 15.53
N ALA A 55 -13.24 3.50 15.30
CA ALA A 55 -12.89 4.52 16.28
C ALA A 55 -13.69 4.42 17.59
N ARG A 56 -14.93 3.94 17.53
CA ARG A 56 -15.75 3.69 18.74
C ARG A 56 -15.30 2.47 19.53
N SER A 57 -14.50 1.59 18.94
CA SER A 57 -14.10 0.32 19.55
C SER A 57 -12.63 0.24 19.93
N TYR A 58 -11.80 1.09 19.35
CA TYR A 58 -10.34 1.07 19.46
C TYR A 58 -9.77 2.44 19.82
N ASP A 59 -8.65 2.46 20.54
CA ASP A 59 -7.87 3.67 20.84
C ASP A 59 -6.92 4.02 19.70
N LEU A 60 -6.35 2.98 19.08
CA LEU A 60 -5.39 3.07 17.98
C LEU A 60 -5.92 2.32 16.76
N ILE A 61 -5.87 2.96 15.60
CA ILE A 61 -6.36 2.37 14.36
C ILE A 61 -5.30 2.53 13.28
N VAL A 62 -4.94 1.42 12.66
CA VAL A 62 -4.12 1.46 11.44
C VAL A 62 -5.05 1.74 10.27
N ILE A 63 -4.73 2.74 9.45
CA ILE A 63 -5.57 3.15 8.29
C ILE A 63 -4.73 3.32 7.02
N ASP A 64 -5.36 3.14 5.86
CA ASP A 64 -4.82 3.57 4.57
C ASP A 64 -5.11 5.07 4.35
N HIS A 65 -4.19 5.78 3.69
CA HIS A 65 -4.27 7.24 3.53
C HIS A 65 -5.52 7.77 2.80
N PRO A 66 -6.18 7.06 1.87
CA PRO A 66 -7.39 7.59 1.25
C PRO A 66 -8.58 7.77 2.19
N HIS A 67 -8.55 7.19 3.38
CA HIS A 67 -9.60 7.39 4.39
C HIS A 67 -9.65 8.80 5.01
N VAL A 68 -8.57 9.61 4.87
CA VAL A 68 -8.49 10.91 5.57
C VAL A 68 -9.62 11.89 5.22
N GLY A 69 -10.18 11.84 4.00
CA GLY A 69 -11.33 12.66 3.63
C GLY A 69 -12.61 12.28 4.38
N GLN A 70 -12.88 11.00 4.49
CA GLN A 70 -14.02 10.47 5.24
C GLN A 70 -13.88 10.76 6.74
N VAL A 71 -12.75 10.39 7.34
CA VAL A 71 -12.54 10.57 8.79
C VAL A 71 -12.56 12.04 9.22
N THR A 72 -12.16 12.97 8.32
CA THR A 72 -12.27 14.40 8.55
C THR A 72 -13.73 14.86 8.66
N ARG A 73 -14.62 14.32 7.82
CA ARG A 73 -16.06 14.61 7.88
C ARG A 73 -16.69 14.03 9.14
N GLU A 74 -16.35 12.80 9.49
CA GLU A 74 -16.92 12.06 10.61
C GLU A 74 -16.37 12.50 11.97
N ALA A 75 -15.26 13.26 11.99
CA ALA A 75 -14.57 13.73 13.21
C ALA A 75 -14.29 12.58 14.21
N CYS A 76 -14.03 11.38 13.69
CA CYS A 76 -13.85 10.17 14.48
C CYS A 76 -12.39 9.91 14.91
N LEU A 77 -11.43 10.62 14.32
CA LEU A 77 -10.01 10.58 14.67
C LEU A 77 -9.53 11.91 15.21
N LEU A 78 -8.46 11.89 15.99
CA LEU A 78 -7.77 13.07 16.45
C LEU A 78 -6.63 13.44 15.50
N PRO A 79 -6.53 14.72 15.07
CA PRO A 79 -5.36 15.16 14.34
C PRO A 79 -4.15 15.24 15.28
N PHE A 80 -2.99 14.83 14.76
CA PHE A 80 -1.74 14.99 15.47
C PHE A 80 -1.32 16.47 15.48
N THR A 81 -0.96 16.96 16.66
CA THR A 81 -0.46 18.31 16.88
C THR A 81 0.88 18.26 17.61
N GLY A 82 1.67 19.33 17.54
CA GLY A 82 2.98 19.41 18.20
C GLY A 82 4.16 19.18 17.24
N ALA A 83 5.29 18.80 17.79
CA ALA A 83 6.55 18.64 17.03
C ALA A 83 6.58 17.31 16.26
N LEU A 84 6.21 17.34 15.00
CA LEU A 84 6.21 16.19 14.09
C LEU A 84 7.34 16.27 13.05
N GLU A 85 8.23 17.27 13.16
CA GLU A 85 9.24 17.57 12.14
C GLU A 85 10.20 16.39 11.92
N SER A 86 10.60 15.68 12.96
CA SER A 86 11.49 14.52 12.84
C SER A 86 10.83 13.38 12.07
N ILE A 87 9.55 13.10 12.34
CA ILE A 87 8.78 12.07 11.64
C ILE A 87 8.53 12.49 10.18
N ALA A 88 8.18 13.76 9.98
CA ALA A 88 7.92 14.31 8.65
C ALA A 88 9.17 14.26 7.75
N GLN A 89 10.32 14.70 8.26
CA GLN A 89 11.60 14.71 7.53
C GLN A 89 12.18 13.30 7.34
N GLY A 90 11.93 12.41 8.30
CA GLY A 90 12.37 11.04 8.24
C GLY A 90 11.45 10.12 7.46
N SER A 91 10.26 10.55 7.07
CA SER A 91 9.31 9.73 6.32
C SER A 91 9.84 9.38 4.93
N VAL A 92 9.65 8.12 4.51
CA VAL A 92 10.09 7.66 3.20
C VAL A 92 9.07 8.04 2.12
N GLY A 93 9.56 8.58 1.00
CA GLY A 93 8.72 9.01 -0.12
C GLY A 93 7.63 10.00 0.32
N ALA A 94 6.43 9.83 -0.22
CA ALA A 94 5.28 10.67 0.09
C ALA A 94 4.41 10.15 1.25
N SER A 95 4.93 9.25 2.11
CA SER A 95 4.13 8.60 3.16
C SER A 95 3.59 9.60 4.20
N PHE A 96 4.39 10.56 4.70
CA PHE A 96 3.89 11.53 5.66
C PHE A 96 2.85 12.49 5.05
N PRO A 97 3.09 13.17 3.90
CA PRO A 97 2.09 14.07 3.32
C PRO A 97 0.82 13.35 2.84
N SER A 98 0.84 12.02 2.66
CA SER A 98 -0.36 11.28 2.27
C SER A 98 -1.47 11.31 3.33
N TYR A 99 -1.12 11.43 4.61
CA TYR A 99 -2.07 11.57 5.72
C TYR A 99 -2.35 13.04 6.11
N HIS A 100 -1.74 13.99 5.40
CA HIS A 100 -2.03 15.41 5.62
C HIS A 100 -3.25 15.83 4.79
N TRP A 101 -4.32 16.27 5.44
CA TRP A 101 -5.56 16.65 4.79
C TRP A 101 -6.21 17.85 5.48
N ARG A 102 -6.62 18.87 4.69
CA ARG A 102 -7.23 20.10 5.18
C ARG A 102 -6.43 20.79 6.31
N GLY A 103 -5.11 20.84 6.14
CA GLY A 103 -4.20 21.53 7.06
C GLY A 103 -3.86 20.75 8.34
N GLN A 104 -4.27 19.49 8.46
CA GLN A 104 -4.03 18.67 9.64
C GLN A 104 -3.43 17.30 9.28
N GLN A 105 -2.64 16.73 10.21
CA GLN A 105 -2.08 15.38 10.09
C GLN A 105 -2.96 14.38 10.83
N TRP A 106 -3.58 13.44 10.10
CA TRP A 106 -4.60 12.54 10.64
C TRP A 106 -4.07 11.16 11.06
N ALA A 107 -2.92 10.77 10.54
CA ALA A 107 -2.21 9.57 10.96
C ALA A 107 -0.72 9.77 10.77
N LEU A 108 0.11 8.99 11.47
CA LEU A 108 1.56 8.96 11.29
C LEU A 108 1.94 7.71 10.49
N PRO A 109 2.75 7.82 9.42
CA PRO A 109 3.12 6.67 8.62
C PRO A 109 3.97 5.71 9.44
N ILE A 110 3.53 4.45 9.51
CA ILE A 110 4.28 3.36 10.16
C ILE A 110 4.69 2.30 9.16
N ASP A 111 3.98 2.21 8.05
CA ASP A 111 4.25 1.26 6.99
C ASP A 111 4.19 1.99 5.64
N ALA A 112 5.18 1.75 4.76
CA ALA A 112 5.27 2.38 3.46
C ALA A 112 5.32 1.32 2.35
N ALA A 113 4.42 1.41 1.40
CA ALA A 113 4.33 0.50 0.27
C ALA A 113 3.97 1.23 -1.02
N THR A 114 4.32 0.63 -2.13
CA THR A 114 3.86 1.00 -3.46
C THR A 114 3.87 -0.23 -4.35
N GLN A 115 3.29 -0.17 -5.53
CA GLN A 115 3.46 -1.24 -6.50
C GLN A 115 4.89 -1.24 -7.01
N VAL A 116 5.54 -2.37 -6.84
CA VAL A 116 6.91 -2.67 -7.25
C VAL A 116 6.92 -3.93 -8.09
N GLN A 117 8.07 -4.34 -8.61
CA GLN A 117 8.23 -5.64 -9.24
C GLN A 117 8.62 -6.69 -8.20
N ALA A 118 7.97 -7.87 -8.24
CA ALA A 118 8.41 -9.09 -7.57
C ALA A 118 8.89 -10.11 -8.61
N TRP A 119 9.94 -10.87 -8.29
CA TRP A 119 10.51 -11.83 -9.22
C TRP A 119 11.17 -13.03 -8.52
N ARG A 120 11.38 -14.13 -9.27
CA ARG A 120 11.96 -15.40 -8.83
C ARG A 120 13.47 -15.42 -9.11
N PRO A 121 14.35 -15.18 -8.11
CA PRO A 121 15.80 -15.14 -8.33
C PRO A 121 16.42 -16.53 -8.58
N ASP A 122 15.69 -17.59 -8.31
CA ASP A 122 16.08 -18.95 -8.64
C ASP A 122 15.77 -19.33 -10.11
N ARG A 123 15.05 -18.51 -10.87
CA ARG A 123 14.63 -18.75 -12.26
C ARG A 123 15.00 -17.64 -13.24
N LEU A 124 15.15 -16.43 -12.76
CA LEU A 124 15.57 -15.25 -13.54
C LEU A 124 16.91 -14.75 -12.99
N ASN A 125 17.80 -14.33 -13.87
CA ASN A 125 19.09 -13.77 -13.47
C ASN A 125 18.97 -12.33 -12.93
N GLN A 126 17.89 -11.63 -13.31
CA GLN A 126 17.57 -10.26 -12.88
C GLN A 126 16.08 -9.98 -13.03
N ALA A 127 15.61 -8.92 -12.38
CA ALA A 127 14.29 -8.36 -12.58
C ALA A 127 14.10 -7.89 -14.03
N ALA A 128 12.86 -7.88 -14.54
CA ALA A 128 12.55 -7.35 -15.87
C ALA A 128 12.81 -5.84 -15.90
N PRO A 129 13.71 -5.33 -16.75
CA PRO A 129 14.06 -3.91 -16.76
C PRO A 129 12.96 -3.05 -17.38
N ASP A 130 12.17 -3.62 -18.27
CA ASP A 130 11.21 -2.92 -19.11
C ASP A 130 9.96 -3.78 -19.41
N TRP A 131 8.95 -3.14 -19.98
CA TRP A 131 7.69 -3.80 -20.32
C TRP A 131 7.81 -4.76 -21.51
N ASP A 132 8.79 -4.64 -22.38
CA ASP A 132 9.00 -5.60 -23.46
C ASP A 132 9.46 -6.95 -22.89
N THR A 133 10.33 -6.93 -21.89
CA THR A 133 10.73 -8.12 -21.15
C THR A 133 9.54 -8.74 -20.39
N VAL A 134 8.69 -7.90 -19.74
CA VAL A 134 7.47 -8.38 -19.05
C VAL A 134 6.54 -9.09 -20.06
N ARG A 135 6.28 -8.49 -21.22
CA ARG A 135 5.44 -9.10 -22.28
C ARG A 135 6.00 -10.41 -22.81
N ALA A 136 7.33 -10.48 -22.95
CA ALA A 136 7.98 -11.74 -23.37
C ALA A 136 7.73 -12.85 -22.36
N LEU A 137 7.92 -12.59 -21.07
CA LEU A 137 7.62 -13.52 -19.98
C LEU A 137 6.12 -13.88 -19.91
N ALA A 138 5.22 -12.91 -20.15
CA ALA A 138 3.78 -13.16 -20.13
C ALA A 138 3.36 -14.17 -21.23
N ARG A 139 3.88 -14.03 -22.45
CA ARG A 139 3.63 -15.00 -23.55
C ARG A 139 4.11 -16.42 -23.22
N GLU A 140 5.06 -16.55 -22.31
CA GLU A 140 5.51 -17.86 -21.79
C GLU A 140 4.65 -18.36 -20.62
N GLY A 141 3.63 -17.59 -20.17
CA GLY A 141 2.78 -17.90 -19.02
C GLY A 141 3.51 -17.76 -17.67
N ARG A 142 4.51 -16.88 -17.57
CA ARG A 142 5.38 -16.68 -16.40
C ARG A 142 5.10 -15.39 -15.63
N VAL A 143 4.03 -14.67 -15.98
CA VAL A 143 3.64 -13.41 -15.34
C VAL A 143 2.30 -13.56 -14.65
N ALA A 144 2.14 -12.86 -13.52
CA ALA A 144 0.87 -12.66 -12.85
C ALA A 144 0.65 -11.17 -12.54
N LEU A 145 -0.61 -10.79 -12.28
CA LEU A 145 -1.01 -9.47 -11.79
C LEU A 145 -2.14 -9.62 -10.77
N PRO A 146 -2.09 -8.97 -9.61
CA PRO A 146 -3.24 -8.89 -8.72
C PRO A 146 -4.27 -7.93 -9.32
N MET A 147 -5.43 -8.45 -9.74
CA MET A 147 -6.47 -7.68 -10.41
C MET A 147 -7.78 -7.57 -9.63
N ARG A 148 -7.89 -8.28 -8.49
CA ARG A 148 -9.03 -8.12 -7.59
C ARG A 148 -9.12 -6.67 -7.10
N ALA A 149 -10.34 -6.13 -6.99
CA ALA A 149 -10.54 -4.79 -6.44
C ALA A 149 -9.89 -4.64 -5.05
N PRO A 150 -9.17 -3.51 -4.78
CA PRO A 150 -8.98 -2.31 -5.62
C PRO A 150 -7.77 -2.36 -6.57
N HIS A 151 -7.02 -3.47 -6.64
CA HIS A 151 -5.67 -3.54 -7.23
C HIS A 151 -5.65 -3.32 -8.74
N SER A 152 -6.71 -3.69 -9.49
CA SER A 152 -6.79 -3.41 -10.93
C SER A 152 -6.75 -1.91 -11.22
N LEU A 153 -7.45 -1.09 -10.43
CA LEU A 153 -7.40 0.37 -10.55
C LEU A 153 -6.00 0.92 -10.19
N MET A 154 -5.32 0.31 -9.22
CA MET A 154 -3.94 0.70 -8.88
C MET A 154 -2.98 0.46 -10.06
N CYS A 155 -3.11 -0.67 -10.76
CA CYS A 155 -2.34 -0.92 -11.98
C CYS A 155 -2.62 0.13 -13.06
N LEU A 156 -3.89 0.51 -13.24
CA LEU A 156 -4.26 1.57 -14.20
C LEU A 156 -3.64 2.92 -13.83
N TYR A 157 -3.64 3.31 -12.55
CA TYR A 157 -2.97 4.54 -12.09
C TYR A 157 -1.48 4.54 -12.43
N THR A 158 -0.80 3.45 -12.11
CA THR A 158 0.65 3.32 -12.34
C THR A 158 0.98 3.39 -13.83
N LEU A 159 0.23 2.67 -14.68
CA LEU A 159 0.44 2.69 -16.13
C LEU A 159 0.16 4.08 -16.74
N ALA A 160 -0.93 4.73 -16.34
CA ALA A 160 -1.23 6.07 -16.83
C ALA A 160 -0.15 7.10 -16.44
N ALA A 161 0.38 6.99 -15.22
CA ALA A 161 1.46 7.85 -14.76
C ALA A 161 2.77 7.59 -15.52
N GLN A 162 3.12 6.34 -15.78
CA GLN A 162 4.28 5.98 -16.62
C GLN A 162 4.15 6.46 -18.06
N LEU A 163 2.92 6.57 -18.60
CA LEU A 163 2.63 7.20 -19.90
C LEU A 163 2.65 8.74 -19.84
N GLY A 164 2.92 9.33 -18.67
CA GLY A 164 3.13 10.77 -18.50
C GLY A 164 1.92 11.56 -18.06
N ALA A 165 0.78 10.91 -17.75
CA ALA A 165 -0.41 11.58 -17.22
C ALA A 165 -0.93 10.82 -15.99
N PRO A 166 -0.37 11.06 -14.80
CA PRO A 166 -0.88 10.49 -13.57
C PRO A 166 -2.34 10.90 -13.35
N GLY A 167 -3.08 10.08 -12.59
CA GLY A 167 -4.44 10.42 -12.20
C GLY A 167 -4.51 11.79 -11.52
N ARG A 168 -5.58 12.52 -11.76
CA ARG A 168 -5.81 13.84 -11.13
C ARG A 168 -6.50 13.64 -9.79
N VAL A 169 -5.99 14.30 -8.77
CA VAL A 169 -6.58 14.26 -7.42
C VAL A 169 -7.70 15.28 -7.24
N GLU A 170 -7.81 16.23 -8.18
CA GLU A 170 -8.81 17.29 -8.20
C GLU A 170 -9.39 17.44 -9.61
N GLY A 171 -10.59 18.03 -9.70
CA GLY A 171 -11.28 18.27 -10.97
C GLY A 171 -12.21 17.11 -11.36
N PRO A 172 -12.99 17.29 -12.45
CA PRO A 172 -14.06 16.34 -12.81
C PRO A 172 -13.56 15.08 -13.52
N GLU A 173 -12.33 15.08 -14.01
CA GLU A 173 -11.74 13.96 -14.75
C GLU A 173 -10.56 13.40 -13.98
N LEU A 174 -10.62 12.12 -13.64
CA LEU A 174 -9.52 11.42 -13.00
C LEU A 174 -8.36 11.17 -13.97
N PHE A 175 -8.69 10.67 -15.15
CA PHE A 175 -7.72 10.36 -16.20
C PHE A 175 -7.92 11.24 -17.42
N ASP A 176 -6.83 11.61 -18.06
CA ASP A 176 -6.84 12.02 -19.46
C ASP A 176 -7.42 10.88 -20.32
N ALA A 177 -8.31 11.21 -21.25
CA ALA A 177 -9.05 10.19 -22.00
C ALA A 177 -8.14 9.34 -22.89
N ASP A 178 -7.17 9.96 -23.56
CA ASP A 178 -6.29 9.29 -24.52
C ASP A 178 -5.24 8.45 -23.78
N ILE A 179 -4.60 9.00 -22.76
CA ILE A 179 -3.59 8.31 -21.95
C ILE A 179 -4.25 7.18 -21.13
N GLY A 180 -5.43 7.44 -20.55
CA GLY A 180 -6.17 6.41 -19.84
C GLY A 180 -6.58 5.25 -20.75
N ALA A 181 -7.02 5.53 -21.99
CA ALA A 181 -7.34 4.50 -22.97
C ALA A 181 -6.08 3.70 -23.39
N GLN A 182 -4.94 4.36 -23.55
CA GLN A 182 -3.67 3.68 -23.82
C GLN A 182 -3.27 2.77 -22.65
N ALA A 183 -3.36 3.24 -21.41
CA ALA A 183 -3.06 2.44 -20.21
C ALA A 183 -3.98 1.21 -20.09
N ILE A 184 -5.28 1.36 -20.37
CA ILE A 184 -6.23 0.22 -20.42
C ILE A 184 -5.87 -0.77 -21.52
N THR A 185 -5.45 -0.28 -22.70
CA THR A 185 -5.02 -1.14 -23.79
C THR A 185 -3.79 -1.96 -23.42
N LEU A 186 -2.77 -1.31 -22.82
CA LEU A 186 -1.58 -2.01 -22.32
C LEU A 186 -1.93 -3.10 -21.28
N LEU A 187 -2.82 -2.76 -20.34
CA LEU A 187 -3.26 -3.70 -19.32
C LEU A 187 -4.02 -4.87 -19.93
N ARG A 188 -4.90 -4.61 -20.90
CA ARG A 188 -5.64 -5.63 -21.63
C ARG A 188 -4.72 -6.58 -22.38
N ASP A 189 -3.75 -6.02 -23.13
CA ASP A 189 -2.81 -6.79 -23.91
C ASP A 189 -1.98 -7.73 -23.01
N LEU A 190 -1.56 -7.23 -21.86
CA LEU A 190 -0.85 -8.07 -20.88
C LEU A 190 -1.76 -9.18 -20.32
N MET A 191 -3.00 -8.84 -19.98
CA MET A 191 -3.95 -9.80 -19.38
C MET A 191 -4.41 -10.91 -20.33
N GLN A 192 -4.20 -10.77 -21.64
CA GLN A 192 -4.45 -11.86 -22.61
C GLN A 192 -3.48 -13.04 -22.43
N ASP A 193 -2.27 -12.76 -21.93
CA ASP A 193 -1.21 -13.75 -21.75
C ASP A 193 -1.06 -14.19 -20.26
N VAL A 194 -1.89 -13.66 -19.36
CA VAL A 194 -1.87 -13.93 -17.92
C VAL A 194 -3.04 -14.84 -17.53
N ASP A 195 -2.80 -15.77 -16.59
CA ASP A 195 -3.85 -16.68 -16.10
C ASP A 195 -5.09 -15.89 -15.62
N PRO A 196 -6.30 -16.19 -16.11
CA PRO A 196 -7.52 -15.52 -15.70
C PRO A 196 -7.82 -15.55 -14.19
N VAL A 197 -7.22 -16.47 -13.43
CA VAL A 197 -7.34 -16.52 -11.97
C VAL A 197 -6.87 -15.20 -11.32
N CYS A 198 -5.96 -14.47 -11.95
CA CYS A 198 -5.44 -13.18 -11.52
C CYS A 198 -6.54 -12.12 -11.33
N TYR A 199 -7.68 -12.21 -12.05
CA TYR A 199 -8.82 -11.31 -11.85
C TYR A 199 -9.46 -11.44 -10.46
N THR A 200 -9.26 -12.55 -9.76
CA THR A 200 -9.81 -12.81 -8.43
C THR A 200 -8.78 -12.75 -7.31
N GLN A 201 -7.50 -12.55 -7.66
CA GLN A 201 -6.40 -12.55 -6.70
C GLN A 201 -6.03 -11.13 -6.25
N ASP A 202 -5.82 -10.99 -4.95
CA ASP A 202 -5.14 -9.86 -4.32
C ASP A 202 -3.61 -10.10 -4.26
N PRO A 203 -2.79 -9.14 -3.82
CA PRO A 203 -1.35 -9.30 -3.73
C PRO A 203 -0.90 -10.48 -2.88
N ILE A 204 -1.57 -10.74 -1.76
CA ILE A 204 -1.20 -11.84 -0.86
C ILE A 204 -1.41 -13.18 -1.58
N ALA A 205 -2.55 -13.38 -2.24
CA ALA A 205 -2.84 -14.60 -2.98
C ALA A 205 -1.83 -14.84 -4.12
N VAL A 206 -1.42 -13.78 -4.83
CA VAL A 206 -0.39 -13.88 -5.88
C VAL A 206 0.96 -14.27 -5.28
N PHE A 207 1.38 -13.66 -4.17
CA PHE A 207 2.63 -14.02 -3.50
C PHE A 207 2.62 -15.45 -2.95
N GLU A 208 1.53 -15.88 -2.30
CA GLU A 208 1.39 -17.25 -1.80
C GLU A 208 1.52 -18.28 -2.91
N HIS A 209 0.96 -17.99 -4.10
CA HIS A 209 1.12 -18.84 -5.28
C HIS A 209 2.56 -18.77 -5.81
N MET A 210 3.12 -17.58 -6.05
CA MET A 210 4.45 -17.38 -6.62
C MET A 210 5.57 -18.01 -5.77
N ALA A 211 5.41 -18.01 -4.45
CA ALA A 211 6.40 -18.53 -3.50
C ALA A 211 6.38 -20.06 -3.36
N GLN A 212 5.60 -20.79 -4.18
CA GLN A 212 5.63 -22.25 -4.23
C GLN A 212 6.72 -22.76 -5.20
N PRO A 213 7.34 -23.92 -4.90
CA PRO A 213 8.39 -24.47 -5.77
C PRO A 213 7.93 -24.83 -7.20
N ASP A 214 6.66 -25.23 -7.34
CA ASP A 214 6.03 -25.65 -8.60
C ASP A 214 5.29 -24.53 -9.33
N ALA A 215 5.20 -23.33 -8.74
CA ALA A 215 4.57 -22.19 -9.40
C ALA A 215 5.25 -21.83 -10.72
N ARG A 216 4.47 -21.49 -11.73
CA ARG A 216 4.97 -21.06 -13.04
C ARG A 216 5.27 -19.57 -13.12
N ILE A 217 4.84 -18.79 -12.12
CA ILE A 217 5.00 -17.33 -12.06
C ILE A 217 6.43 -17.00 -11.69
N ASP A 218 7.13 -16.27 -12.54
CA ASP A 218 8.49 -15.81 -12.31
C ASP A 218 8.61 -14.28 -12.17
N CYS A 219 7.60 -13.53 -12.62
CA CYS A 219 7.56 -12.08 -12.56
C CYS A 219 6.14 -11.57 -12.26
N VAL A 220 6.04 -10.60 -11.36
CA VAL A 220 4.84 -9.79 -11.15
C VAL A 220 5.25 -8.33 -11.25
N PRO A 221 4.97 -7.64 -12.36
CA PRO A 221 5.54 -6.32 -12.66
C PRO A 221 4.98 -5.19 -11.81
N LEU A 222 3.73 -5.31 -11.35
CA LEU A 222 3.03 -4.33 -10.52
C LEU A 222 2.29 -5.04 -9.40
N ILE A 223 2.89 -5.02 -8.21
CA ILE A 223 2.31 -5.62 -7.00
C ILE A 223 2.74 -4.82 -5.78
N TYR A 224 1.82 -4.54 -4.86
CA TYR A 224 2.23 -3.94 -3.59
C TYR A 224 3.26 -4.81 -2.89
N GLY A 225 4.42 -4.24 -2.59
CA GLY A 225 5.52 -4.98 -1.97
C GLY A 225 5.14 -5.50 -0.58
N TYR A 226 5.48 -6.76 -0.31
CA TYR A 226 5.39 -7.40 1.00
C TYR A 226 6.76 -7.95 1.36
N VAL A 227 7.50 -7.22 2.18
CA VAL A 227 8.91 -7.51 2.54
C VAL A 227 9.11 -8.92 3.10
N ASN A 228 8.09 -9.47 3.76
CA ASN A 228 8.15 -10.81 4.36
C ASN A 228 8.52 -11.89 3.32
N TYR A 229 8.05 -11.78 2.08
CA TYR A 229 8.38 -12.75 1.01
C TYR A 229 9.85 -12.67 0.54
N ALA A 230 10.55 -11.60 0.89
CA ALA A 230 12.00 -11.46 0.69
C ALA A 230 12.83 -11.97 1.88
N TRP A 231 12.20 -12.41 2.97
CA TRP A 231 12.89 -12.96 4.12
C TRP A 231 13.23 -14.42 3.89
N GLN A 232 14.37 -14.83 4.49
CA GLN A 232 14.76 -16.24 4.53
C GLN A 232 13.70 -17.03 5.31
N ASP A 233 13.34 -18.20 4.81
CA ASP A 233 12.44 -19.17 5.49
C ASP A 233 11.01 -18.70 5.75
N PHE A 234 10.58 -17.54 5.21
CA PHE A 234 9.19 -17.09 5.32
C PHE A 234 8.25 -17.97 4.49
N ARG A 235 8.68 -18.34 3.27
CA ARG A 235 7.98 -19.29 2.39
C ARG A 235 8.98 -20.24 1.75
N PRO A 236 8.52 -21.36 1.16
CA PRO A 236 9.39 -22.35 0.51
C PRO A 236 10.35 -21.76 -0.52
N VAL A 237 9.89 -20.72 -1.23
CA VAL A 237 10.72 -19.98 -2.18
C VAL A 237 10.79 -18.53 -1.75
N ARG A 238 12.02 -18.05 -1.59
CA ARG A 238 12.30 -16.65 -1.33
C ARG A 238 12.12 -15.82 -2.60
N LEU A 239 11.35 -14.77 -2.53
CA LEU A 239 11.19 -13.82 -3.64
C LEU A 239 12.19 -12.67 -3.55
N ALA A 240 12.49 -12.06 -4.68
CA ALA A 240 13.23 -10.82 -4.77
C ALA A 240 12.33 -9.70 -5.30
N PHE A 241 12.69 -8.48 -4.97
CA PHE A 241 11.95 -7.28 -5.37
C PHE A 241 12.87 -6.31 -6.07
N ALA A 242 12.29 -5.49 -6.92
CA ALA A 242 12.99 -4.44 -7.65
C ALA A 242 12.04 -3.27 -7.91
N ASP A 243 12.61 -2.15 -8.31
CA ASP A 243 11.82 -1.07 -8.89
C ASP A 243 10.95 -1.60 -10.03
N MET A 244 9.78 -1.00 -10.25
CA MET A 244 8.86 -1.43 -11.32
C MET A 244 9.53 -1.26 -12.69
N PRO A 245 9.15 -2.09 -13.70
CA PRO A 245 9.70 -2.02 -15.05
C PRO A 245 9.43 -0.65 -15.69
N ASP A 246 10.39 -0.15 -16.43
CA ASP A 246 10.25 1.10 -17.19
C ASP A 246 9.38 0.89 -18.43
N LEU A 247 8.40 1.79 -18.65
CA LEU A 247 7.49 1.73 -19.79
C LEU A 247 7.90 2.69 -20.93
N ASP A 248 8.37 3.89 -20.60
CA ASP A 248 8.56 4.97 -21.60
C ASP A 248 9.83 5.80 -21.31
N GLY A 249 10.87 5.22 -20.72
CA GLY A 249 12.12 5.89 -20.42
C GLY A 249 12.03 6.92 -19.30
N ARG A 250 10.97 6.91 -18.52
CA ARG A 250 10.73 7.85 -17.40
C ARG A 250 11.24 7.33 -16.06
N GLY A 251 11.69 6.07 -16.02
CA GLY A 251 12.05 5.38 -14.80
C GLY A 251 10.86 4.97 -13.94
N PRO A 252 11.09 4.54 -12.70
CA PRO A 252 10.06 3.98 -11.83
C PRO A 252 9.23 5.07 -11.13
N VAL A 253 8.46 5.85 -11.90
CA VAL A 253 7.62 6.96 -11.41
C VAL A 253 6.14 6.65 -11.48
N GLY A 254 5.36 7.24 -10.58
CA GLY A 254 3.90 7.24 -10.62
C GLY A 254 3.22 5.97 -10.10
N SER A 255 3.97 5.07 -9.47
CA SER A 255 3.36 3.94 -8.76
C SER A 255 2.36 4.44 -7.70
N ALA A 256 1.19 3.81 -7.64
CA ALA A 256 0.16 4.19 -6.68
C ALA A 256 0.65 3.96 -5.24
N LEU A 257 0.78 5.05 -4.46
CA LEU A 257 1.21 4.97 -3.06
C LEU A 257 0.21 4.14 -2.25
N GLY A 258 0.74 3.28 -1.41
CA GLY A 258 0.05 2.50 -0.38
C GLY A 258 0.78 2.64 0.94
N GLY A 259 0.68 1.58 1.76
CA GLY A 259 1.18 1.60 3.12
C GLY A 259 0.12 2.09 4.10
N THR A 260 0.47 2.10 5.39
CA THR A 260 -0.49 2.42 6.45
C THR A 260 0.06 3.41 7.45
N GLY A 261 -0.85 4.17 8.04
CA GLY A 261 -0.58 5.09 9.14
C GLY A 261 -1.31 4.67 10.41
N ILE A 262 -0.72 4.99 11.54
CA ILE A 262 -1.37 4.83 12.84
C ILE A 262 -2.13 6.10 13.19
N ALA A 263 -3.41 5.96 13.52
CA ALA A 263 -4.31 7.03 13.91
C ALA A 263 -4.81 6.83 15.33
N VAL A 264 -5.21 7.91 15.99
CA VAL A 264 -5.77 7.92 17.34
C VAL A 264 -7.26 8.24 17.28
N SER A 265 -8.06 7.42 17.93
CA SER A 265 -9.50 7.61 18.04
C SER A 265 -9.85 8.87 18.84
N ALA A 266 -10.81 9.66 18.34
CA ALA A 266 -11.41 10.76 19.09
C ALA A 266 -12.24 10.32 20.30
N PHE A 267 -12.58 9.01 20.38
CA PHE A 267 -13.36 8.42 21.47
C PHE A 267 -12.49 7.71 22.51
N SER A 268 -11.15 7.72 22.36
CA SER A 268 -10.25 7.09 23.33
C SER A 268 -10.35 7.76 24.71
N ALA A 269 -10.42 6.94 25.75
CA ALA A 269 -10.31 7.40 27.13
C ALA A 269 -8.85 7.68 27.57
N HIS A 270 -7.86 7.30 26.73
CA HIS A 270 -6.43 7.34 27.01
C HIS A 270 -5.64 8.07 25.93
N VAL A 271 -6.15 9.22 25.47
CA VAL A 271 -5.60 9.97 24.31
C VAL A 271 -4.09 10.20 24.43
N ASP A 272 -3.61 10.70 25.59
CA ASP A 272 -2.19 11.03 25.76
C ASP A 272 -1.29 9.79 25.60
N ALA A 273 -1.72 8.63 26.12
CA ALA A 273 -0.98 7.38 25.99
C ALA A 273 -1.00 6.86 24.55
N ALA A 274 -2.13 6.97 23.86
CA ALA A 274 -2.29 6.57 22.47
C ALA A 274 -1.44 7.46 21.54
N VAL A 275 -1.47 8.78 21.70
CA VAL A 275 -0.64 9.73 20.94
C VAL A 275 0.85 9.47 21.18
N ALA A 276 1.25 9.27 22.45
CA ALA A 276 2.65 9.00 22.78
C ALA A 276 3.17 7.72 22.10
N PHE A 277 2.38 6.64 22.11
CA PHE A 277 2.73 5.40 21.40
C PHE A 277 2.79 5.62 19.88
N ALA A 278 1.81 6.30 19.30
CA ALA A 278 1.76 6.55 17.87
C ALA A 278 2.98 7.36 17.38
N CYS A 279 3.38 8.39 18.12
CA CYS A 279 4.60 9.16 17.82
C CYS A 279 5.85 8.31 17.95
N TRP A 280 5.96 7.50 19.01
CA TRP A 280 7.12 6.65 19.24
C TRP A 280 7.26 5.56 18.19
N VAL A 281 6.17 4.87 17.80
CA VAL A 281 6.23 3.80 16.80
C VAL A 281 6.53 4.31 15.38
N ALA A 282 6.26 5.59 15.10
CA ALA A 282 6.58 6.23 13.83
C ALA A 282 7.99 6.84 13.79
N ASP A 283 8.70 6.88 14.92
CA ASP A 283 10.04 7.48 15.00
C ASP A 283 11.13 6.51 14.49
N ALA A 284 12.27 7.07 14.11
CA ALA A 284 13.41 6.39 13.48
C ALA A 284 13.85 5.13 14.22
N ASP A 285 14.00 5.20 15.55
CA ASP A 285 14.54 4.09 16.35
C ASP A 285 13.56 2.92 16.47
N ALA A 286 12.28 3.20 16.64
CA ALA A 286 11.24 2.18 16.66
C ALA A 286 11.10 1.52 15.28
N GLN A 287 11.11 2.33 14.21
CA GLN A 287 10.95 1.88 12.83
C GLN A 287 12.13 1.04 12.34
N ARG A 288 13.38 1.45 12.62
CA ARG A 288 14.61 0.71 12.29
C ARG A 288 14.82 -0.50 13.22
N GLY A 289 14.33 -0.41 14.45
CA GLY A 289 14.51 -1.39 15.51
C GLY A 289 13.44 -2.48 15.52
N PRO A 290 12.56 -2.48 16.52
CA PRO A 290 11.57 -3.55 16.72
C PRO A 290 10.62 -3.71 15.53
N PHE A 291 10.22 -2.62 14.86
CA PHE A 291 9.27 -2.67 13.75
C PHE A 291 9.83 -3.43 12.54
N ALA A 292 10.99 -3.00 12.02
CA ALA A 292 11.61 -3.67 10.86
C ALA A 292 12.06 -5.09 11.17
N ARG A 293 12.62 -5.33 12.38
CA ARG A 293 13.12 -6.67 12.78
C ARG A 293 12.01 -7.71 12.93
N ALA A 294 10.78 -7.28 13.16
CA ALA A 294 9.61 -8.14 13.20
C ALA A 294 8.88 -8.26 11.84
N GLY A 295 9.52 -7.89 10.73
CA GLY A 295 8.95 -8.06 9.39
C GLY A 295 8.04 -6.93 8.94
N GLY A 296 8.06 -5.78 9.61
CA GLY A 296 7.40 -4.57 9.16
C GLY A 296 8.06 -3.96 7.94
N GLN A 297 7.32 -3.11 7.24
CA GLN A 297 7.80 -2.36 6.08
C GLN A 297 7.81 -0.86 6.42
N PRO A 298 8.88 -0.37 7.08
CA PRO A 298 8.86 0.91 7.78
C PRO A 298 8.43 2.12 6.96
N GLY A 299 7.71 3.04 7.59
CA GLY A 299 7.38 4.37 7.05
C GLY A 299 8.52 5.38 7.14
N HIS A 300 9.64 5.03 7.81
CA HIS A 300 10.76 5.94 8.06
C HIS A 300 12.01 5.53 7.29
N ALA A 301 12.63 6.49 6.57
CA ALA A 301 13.77 6.30 5.68
C ALA A 301 15.02 5.70 6.37
N ALA A 302 15.24 6.01 7.66
CA ALA A 302 16.35 5.45 8.41
C ALA A 302 16.38 3.91 8.41
N ALA A 303 15.21 3.24 8.36
CA ALA A 303 15.16 1.80 8.23
C ALA A 303 15.46 1.33 6.78
N TRP A 304 15.06 2.10 5.77
CA TRP A 304 15.32 1.79 4.36
C TRP A 304 16.79 1.89 4.00
N GLU A 305 17.53 2.71 4.72
CA GLU A 305 18.97 2.96 4.52
C GLU A 305 19.86 2.06 5.39
N ASP A 306 19.30 1.41 6.42
CA ASP A 306 20.04 0.58 7.35
C ASP A 306 20.54 -0.72 6.71
N ASP A 307 21.84 -1.02 6.88
CA ASP A 307 22.50 -2.19 6.28
C ASP A 307 21.95 -3.51 6.84
N ALA A 308 21.71 -3.58 8.15
CA ALA A 308 21.26 -4.80 8.79
C ALA A 308 19.80 -5.11 8.43
N VAL A 309 18.94 -4.07 8.34
CA VAL A 309 17.54 -4.18 7.90
C VAL A 309 17.49 -4.68 6.45
N ASN A 310 18.30 -4.11 5.55
CA ASN A 310 18.38 -4.55 4.17
C ASN A 310 18.95 -5.96 4.01
N ALA A 311 19.97 -6.33 4.77
CA ALA A 311 20.56 -7.67 4.71
C ALA A 311 19.52 -8.76 5.08
N ALA A 312 18.72 -8.55 6.12
CA ALA A 312 17.64 -9.45 6.52
C ALA A 312 16.55 -9.57 5.44
N ALA A 313 16.22 -8.48 4.77
CA ALA A 313 15.17 -8.36 3.77
C ALA A 313 15.64 -8.57 2.32
N GLY A 314 16.84 -9.13 2.08
CA GLY A 314 17.35 -9.36 0.73
C GLY A 314 17.45 -8.11 -0.12
N ALA A 315 17.82 -6.99 0.48
CA ALA A 315 17.89 -5.66 -0.11
C ALA A 315 16.54 -5.09 -0.61
N PHE A 316 15.40 -5.61 -0.15
CA PHE A 316 14.06 -5.17 -0.54
C PHE A 316 13.92 -3.66 -0.56
N TYR A 317 14.29 -2.99 0.53
CA TYR A 317 14.09 -1.56 0.70
C TYR A 317 14.91 -0.74 -0.29
N ARG A 318 16.17 -1.07 -0.48
CA ARG A 318 17.05 -0.36 -1.44
C ARG A 318 16.65 -0.64 -2.89
N ALA A 319 16.26 -1.88 -3.18
CA ALA A 319 15.91 -2.30 -4.53
C ALA A 319 14.55 -1.74 -5.02
N THR A 320 13.73 -1.21 -4.12
CA THR A 320 12.40 -0.65 -4.44
C THR A 320 12.28 0.83 -4.08
N ARG A 321 13.39 1.45 -3.63
CA ARG A 321 13.38 2.82 -3.12
C ARG A 321 13.00 3.85 -4.15
N ALA A 322 13.52 3.75 -5.37
CA ALA A 322 13.24 4.73 -6.40
C ALA A 322 11.75 4.72 -6.79
N THR A 323 11.13 3.55 -6.87
CA THR A 323 9.69 3.43 -7.09
C THR A 323 8.87 4.09 -5.97
N LEU A 324 9.26 3.91 -4.71
CA LEU A 324 8.56 4.53 -3.59
C LEU A 324 8.72 6.04 -3.55
N ASP A 325 9.93 6.54 -3.81
CA ASP A 325 10.20 7.99 -3.85
C ASP A 325 9.46 8.68 -5.01
N GLY A 326 9.27 7.97 -6.14
CA GLY A 326 8.49 8.43 -7.29
C GLY A 326 6.99 8.14 -7.22
N ALA A 327 6.47 7.65 -6.08
CA ALA A 327 5.08 7.22 -5.95
C ALA A 327 4.08 8.40 -5.99
N TRP A 328 2.90 8.11 -6.50
CA TRP A 328 1.80 9.06 -6.62
C TRP A 328 0.76 8.86 -5.51
N ILE A 329 0.35 9.96 -4.85
CA ILE A 329 -0.67 9.93 -3.79
C ILE A 329 -2.05 9.87 -4.43
N ARG A 330 -2.85 8.87 -4.04
CA ARG A 330 -4.25 8.68 -4.49
C ARG A 330 -5.15 9.84 -4.04
N PRO A 331 -6.29 10.09 -4.71
CA PRO A 331 -7.32 11.00 -4.21
C PRO A 331 -7.79 10.61 -2.81
N ARG A 332 -8.17 11.59 -2.00
CA ARG A 332 -8.50 11.40 -0.58
C ARG A 332 -9.80 12.09 -0.16
N HIS A 333 -10.58 12.57 -1.14
CA HIS A 333 -11.88 13.20 -0.85
C HIS A 333 -12.85 12.18 -0.25
N ASP A 334 -13.80 12.68 0.52
CA ASP A 334 -14.91 11.89 1.01
C ASP A 334 -15.74 11.36 -0.20
N GLY A 335 -15.93 10.04 -0.26
CA GLY A 335 -16.49 9.35 -1.44
C GLY A 335 -15.45 8.60 -2.28
N TYR A 336 -14.13 8.83 -2.06
CA TYR A 336 -13.11 8.14 -2.84
C TYR A 336 -13.10 6.61 -2.60
N MET A 337 -13.27 6.14 -1.38
CA MET A 337 -13.20 4.71 -1.09
C MET A 337 -14.28 3.89 -1.83
N PRO A 338 -15.56 4.26 -1.81
CA PRO A 338 -16.57 3.60 -2.66
C PRO A 338 -16.26 3.72 -4.16
N PHE A 339 -15.76 4.87 -4.63
CA PHE A 339 -15.33 5.05 -6.00
C PHE A 339 -14.22 4.08 -6.38
N GLN A 340 -13.15 3.98 -5.58
CA GLN A 340 -12.01 3.09 -5.82
C GLN A 340 -12.45 1.64 -6.06
N HIS A 341 -13.39 1.15 -5.24
CA HIS A 341 -13.93 -0.18 -5.37
C HIS A 341 -14.75 -0.34 -6.66
N ALA A 342 -15.74 0.54 -6.87
CA ALA A 342 -16.62 0.48 -8.04
C ALA A 342 -15.87 0.64 -9.37
N ALA A 343 -14.88 1.54 -9.43
CA ALA A 343 -14.06 1.74 -10.62
C ALA A 343 -13.18 0.53 -10.92
N SER A 344 -12.65 -0.12 -9.88
CA SER A 344 -11.85 -1.33 -10.02
C SER A 344 -12.68 -2.50 -10.55
N GLU A 345 -13.88 -2.73 -10.00
CA GLU A 345 -14.81 -3.76 -10.49
C GLU A 345 -15.24 -3.46 -11.93
N ARG A 346 -15.55 -2.19 -12.25
CA ARG A 346 -15.92 -1.77 -13.60
C ARG A 346 -14.80 -2.05 -14.61
N LEU A 347 -13.56 -1.76 -14.23
CA LEU A 347 -12.38 -2.04 -15.06
C LEU A 347 -12.24 -3.54 -15.34
N VAL A 348 -12.30 -4.38 -14.30
CA VAL A 348 -12.20 -5.84 -14.43
C VAL A 348 -13.30 -6.39 -15.34
N ALA A 349 -14.56 -6.00 -15.09
CA ALA A 349 -15.70 -6.44 -15.91
C ALA A 349 -15.52 -6.09 -17.39
N GLY A 350 -15.05 -4.87 -17.68
CA GLY A 350 -14.84 -4.43 -19.06
C GLY A 350 -13.62 -5.06 -19.74
N LEU A 351 -12.56 -5.36 -18.98
CA LEU A 351 -11.42 -6.11 -19.54
C LEU A 351 -11.84 -7.54 -19.92
N GLN A 352 -12.61 -8.21 -19.06
CA GLN A 352 -13.11 -9.57 -19.29
C GLN A 352 -14.12 -9.65 -20.44
N SER A 353 -14.98 -8.65 -20.60
CA SER A 353 -15.98 -8.59 -21.69
C SER A 353 -15.42 -8.05 -23.01
N GLY A 354 -14.17 -7.56 -23.03
CA GLY A 354 -13.56 -7.01 -24.24
C GLY A 354 -14.09 -5.64 -24.67
N GLU A 355 -14.67 -4.87 -23.75
CA GLU A 355 -15.17 -3.52 -24.03
C GLU A 355 -14.06 -2.57 -24.49
N SER A 356 -14.43 -1.52 -25.26
CA SER A 356 -13.43 -0.55 -25.73
C SER A 356 -12.76 0.20 -24.58
N ALA A 357 -11.48 0.47 -24.70
CA ALA A 357 -10.73 1.24 -23.69
C ALA A 357 -11.33 2.65 -23.50
N ALA A 358 -11.82 3.27 -24.59
CA ALA A 358 -12.48 4.58 -24.54
C ALA A 358 -13.79 4.53 -23.72
N THR A 359 -14.58 3.48 -23.83
CA THR A 359 -15.78 3.30 -23.00
C THR A 359 -15.43 3.17 -21.54
N LEU A 360 -14.43 2.31 -21.21
CA LEU A 360 -14.01 2.06 -19.85
C LEU A 360 -13.49 3.31 -19.16
N ILE A 361 -12.64 4.09 -19.85
CA ILE A 361 -12.10 5.31 -19.25
C ILE A 361 -13.17 6.38 -19.05
N ALA A 362 -14.13 6.49 -19.98
CA ALA A 362 -15.27 7.41 -19.82
C ALA A 362 -16.14 7.03 -18.62
N ASP A 363 -16.38 5.73 -18.39
CA ASP A 363 -17.14 5.24 -17.24
C ASP A 363 -16.40 5.46 -15.93
N ILE A 364 -15.09 5.20 -15.88
CA ILE A 364 -14.26 5.46 -14.69
C ILE A 364 -14.27 6.95 -14.34
N ASN A 365 -14.09 7.83 -15.33
CA ASN A 365 -14.18 9.27 -15.13
C ASN A 365 -15.57 9.72 -14.66
N ARG A 366 -16.65 9.11 -15.18
CA ARG A 366 -18.01 9.37 -14.71
C ARG A 366 -18.23 8.95 -13.26
N LEU A 367 -17.72 7.78 -12.86
CA LEU A 367 -17.75 7.31 -11.47
C LEU A 367 -16.97 8.25 -10.55
N PHE A 368 -15.81 8.74 -11.01
CA PHE A 368 -15.00 9.70 -10.25
C PHE A 368 -15.74 11.01 -10.02
N ARG A 369 -16.35 11.60 -11.08
CA ARG A 369 -17.18 12.82 -10.93
C ARG A 369 -18.30 12.65 -9.93
N ALA A 370 -18.96 11.49 -9.96
CA ALA A 370 -20.08 11.20 -9.05
C ALA A 370 -19.61 11.04 -7.57
N SER A 371 -18.33 10.74 -7.34
CA SER A 371 -17.76 10.59 -6.00
C SER A 371 -17.29 11.91 -5.37
N LEU A 372 -17.17 12.97 -6.16
CA LEU A 372 -16.69 14.27 -5.66
C LEU A 372 -17.74 14.91 -4.73
N PRO A 373 -17.30 15.59 -3.66
CA PRO A 373 -18.21 16.35 -2.80
C PRO A 373 -18.97 17.41 -3.62
N THR A 374 -20.27 17.53 -3.37
CA THR A 374 -21.15 18.57 -3.95
C THR A 374 -20.87 19.93 -3.35
#